data_acded9818ff6fde4aaa895f45ba93c5a
#
_entry.id   acded9818ff6fde4aaa895f45ba93c5a
#
_cell.length_a   1.000
_cell.length_b   1.000
_cell.length_c   1.000
_cell.angle_alpha   90.00
_cell.angle_beta   90.00
_cell.angle_gamma   90.00
#
_symmetry.space_group_name_H-M   'P 1'
#
loop_
_entity.id
_entity.type
_entity.pdbx_description
1 polymer ?
#
loop_
_entity_poly.entity_id
_entity_poly.type
_entity_poly.pdbx_seq_one_letter_code
_entity_poly.pdbx_strand_id
1 'polypeptide(L)'
;HVPNLTGVHSSSIENLKDILINNHIDKHYSLWGCLKSDKTIGKIKSEIDSLIINRGMPTKPSFDNIHGLVESIEYLGRQSKYVVNQQNSYDYMGFEWRLPLWDGSFMDFWESVPLQHKINQNLYKKILKINNWGGVWNNFPVNHYKIRPLHLQLLRNFTKVFFIPLGKEYWHSVEKNIFTYWLDVSCNSAIVPYSDVLLDFRGQRNYVSWLADKYLISHKLGKINNKLWKK
;
A
#
# COMPACT_ATOMS: atom_id res chain seq x y z
N HIS A 1 9.50 -0.78 2.79
CA HIS A 1 8.32 -1.05 3.63
C HIS A 1 8.30 -2.52 3.99
N VAL A 2 9.11 -2.92 4.95
CA VAL A 2 9.10 -4.30 5.45
C VAL A 2 7.75 -4.52 6.14
N PRO A 3 6.95 -5.49 5.69
CA PRO A 3 5.69 -5.78 6.33
C PRO A 3 5.94 -6.23 7.77
N ASN A 4 5.00 -5.92 8.64
CA ASN A 4 5.05 -6.37 10.02
C ASN A 4 4.85 -7.89 10.02
N LEU A 5 5.93 -8.64 10.20
CA LEU A 5 5.94 -10.10 10.22
C LEU A 5 5.47 -10.68 11.58
N THR A 6 4.88 -9.85 12.45
CA THR A 6 4.48 -10.26 13.81
C THR A 6 3.46 -11.40 13.87
N GLY A 7 2.82 -11.77 12.76
CA GLY A 7 1.94 -12.95 12.68
C GLY A 7 2.62 -14.23 12.16
N VAL A 8 3.90 -14.16 11.79
CA VAL A 8 4.60 -15.27 11.11
C VAL A 8 5.33 -16.19 12.08
N HIS A 9 5.51 -15.77 13.32
CA HIS A 9 6.31 -16.51 14.33
C HIS A 9 5.75 -17.89 14.73
N SER A 10 4.52 -18.23 14.34
CA SER A 10 3.90 -19.52 14.68
C SER A 10 3.63 -20.43 13.48
N SER A 11 3.94 -19.97 12.26
CA SER A 11 3.67 -20.76 11.04
C SER A 11 4.86 -21.63 10.70
N SER A 12 4.62 -22.87 10.28
CA SER A 12 5.67 -23.71 9.73
C SER A 12 6.34 -23.02 8.53
N ILE A 13 7.64 -23.21 8.38
CA ILE A 13 8.46 -22.64 7.30
C ILE A 13 7.88 -22.95 5.90
N GLU A 14 7.17 -24.07 5.76
CA GLU A 14 6.56 -24.50 4.51
C GLU A 14 5.50 -23.54 3.95
N ASN A 15 4.82 -22.79 4.82
CA ASN A 15 3.74 -21.87 4.41
C ASN A 15 4.18 -20.41 4.32
N LEU A 16 5.45 -20.12 4.60
CA LEU A 16 5.94 -18.75 4.72
C LEU A 16 5.79 -17.95 3.43
N LYS A 17 6.10 -18.57 2.28
CA LYS A 17 5.94 -17.95 0.96
C LYS A 17 4.48 -17.60 0.67
N ASP A 18 3.56 -18.52 0.95
CA ASP A 18 2.14 -18.31 0.70
C ASP A 18 1.55 -17.21 1.58
N ILE A 19 1.96 -17.14 2.84
CA ILE A 19 1.58 -16.05 3.75
C ILE A 19 2.04 -14.70 3.20
N LEU A 20 3.27 -14.62 2.70
CA LEU A 20 3.78 -13.38 2.11
C LEU A 20 3.03 -12.96 0.85
N ILE A 21 2.79 -13.90 -0.06
CA ILE A 21 2.05 -13.63 -1.29
C ILE A 21 0.64 -13.16 -0.96
N ASN A 22 -0.05 -13.82 -0.03
CA ASN A 22 -1.36 -13.40 0.43
C ASN A 22 -1.34 -11.98 1.03
N ASN A 23 -0.39 -11.69 1.91
CA ASN A 23 -0.23 -10.35 2.49
C ASN A 23 0.06 -9.29 1.42
N HIS A 24 0.89 -9.63 0.43
CA HIS A 24 1.18 -8.74 -0.70
C HIS A 24 -0.06 -8.47 -1.54
N ILE A 25 -0.85 -9.51 -1.86
CA ILE A 25 -2.11 -9.39 -2.58
C ILE A 25 -3.09 -8.52 -1.79
N ASP A 26 -3.27 -8.79 -0.51
CA ASP A 26 -4.19 -8.02 0.34
C ASP A 26 -3.79 -6.55 0.46
N LYS A 27 -2.50 -6.27 0.46
CA LYS A 27 -1.98 -4.92 0.53
C LYS A 27 -2.12 -4.15 -0.78
N HIS A 28 -1.84 -4.78 -1.92
CA HIS A 28 -1.66 -4.08 -3.19
C HIS A 28 -2.71 -4.36 -4.27
N TYR A 29 -3.32 -5.56 -4.27
CA TYR A 29 -4.26 -6.00 -5.31
C TYR A 29 -5.72 -5.97 -4.88
N SER A 30 -6.04 -5.46 -3.71
CA SER A 30 -7.41 -5.38 -3.18
C SER A 30 -8.08 -4.05 -3.47
N LEU A 31 -7.85 -3.47 -4.64
CA LEU A 31 -8.39 -2.16 -5.01
C LEU A 31 -9.92 -2.16 -5.00
N TRP A 32 -10.51 -3.22 -5.56
CA TRP A 32 -11.94 -3.47 -5.57
C TRP A 32 -12.23 -4.84 -4.96
N GLY A 33 -13.02 -4.86 -3.87
CA GLY A 33 -13.40 -6.13 -3.22
C GLY A 33 -14.19 -7.06 -4.15
N CYS A 34 -14.99 -6.49 -5.06
CA CYS A 34 -15.72 -7.26 -6.06
C CYS A 34 -14.85 -8.01 -7.08
N LEU A 35 -13.58 -7.64 -7.23
CA LEU A 35 -12.63 -8.32 -8.10
C LEU A 35 -11.86 -9.44 -7.38
N LYS A 36 -12.03 -9.60 -6.07
CA LYS A 36 -11.41 -10.67 -5.28
C LYS A 36 -12.15 -12.00 -5.46
N SER A 37 -12.10 -12.57 -6.66
CA SER A 37 -12.52 -13.94 -6.89
C SER A 37 -11.34 -14.89 -6.75
N ASP A 38 -11.59 -16.16 -6.42
CA ASP A 38 -10.56 -17.20 -6.35
C ASP A 38 -9.78 -17.31 -7.65
N LYS A 39 -10.46 -17.17 -8.78
CA LYS A 39 -9.85 -17.15 -10.12
C LYS A 39 -8.85 -16.00 -10.27
N THR A 40 -9.23 -14.77 -9.86
CA THR A 40 -8.36 -13.60 -9.96
C THR A 40 -7.17 -13.72 -9.02
N ILE A 41 -7.41 -14.13 -7.78
CA ILE A 41 -6.37 -14.34 -6.77
C ILE A 41 -5.41 -15.44 -7.21
N GLY A 42 -5.93 -16.56 -7.72
CA GLY A 42 -5.13 -17.67 -8.25
C GLY A 42 -4.22 -17.23 -9.40
N LYS A 43 -4.74 -16.40 -10.33
CA LYS A 43 -3.93 -15.85 -11.41
C LYS A 43 -2.80 -14.94 -10.89
N ILE A 44 -3.11 -14.03 -9.96
CA ILE A 44 -2.10 -13.14 -9.37
C ILE A 44 -1.01 -13.95 -8.65
N LYS A 45 -1.40 -14.97 -7.88
CA LYS A 45 -0.45 -15.87 -7.22
C LYS A 45 0.49 -16.55 -8.23
N SER A 46 -0.07 -17.10 -9.29
CA SER A 46 0.69 -17.76 -10.36
C SER A 46 1.69 -16.80 -11.03
N GLU A 47 1.30 -15.55 -11.27
CA GLU A 47 2.20 -14.53 -11.83
C GLU A 47 3.34 -14.17 -10.86
N ILE A 48 3.05 -14.06 -9.57
CA ILE A 48 4.08 -13.80 -8.55
C ILE A 48 5.03 -15.00 -8.42
N ASP A 49 4.51 -16.23 -8.42
CA ASP A 49 5.32 -17.44 -8.39
C ASP A 49 6.24 -17.53 -9.61
N SER A 50 5.72 -17.23 -10.80
CA SER A 50 6.49 -17.17 -12.03
C SER A 50 7.58 -16.10 -11.96
N LEU A 51 7.30 -14.94 -11.37
CA LEU A 51 8.29 -13.88 -11.15
C LEU A 51 9.42 -14.34 -10.23
N ILE A 52 9.09 -15.03 -9.13
CA ILE A 52 10.06 -15.56 -8.17
C ILE A 52 11.00 -16.54 -8.87
N ILE A 53 10.44 -17.50 -9.62
CA ILE A 53 11.19 -18.53 -10.34
C ILE A 53 12.08 -17.90 -11.42
N ASN A 54 11.50 -17.07 -12.28
CA ASN A 54 12.21 -16.48 -13.43
C ASN A 54 13.34 -15.53 -13.03
N ARG A 55 13.31 -15.00 -11.81
CA ARG A 55 14.36 -14.13 -11.27
C ARG A 55 15.33 -14.85 -10.35
N GLY A 56 15.25 -16.17 -10.24
CA GLY A 56 16.13 -16.96 -9.38
C GLY A 56 15.99 -16.63 -7.89
N MET A 57 14.85 -16.10 -7.46
CA MET A 57 14.62 -15.79 -6.05
C MET A 57 14.36 -17.08 -5.26
N PRO A 58 14.60 -17.06 -3.93
CA PRO A 58 14.35 -18.24 -3.10
C PRO A 58 12.88 -18.70 -3.17
N THR A 59 12.66 -19.92 -3.64
CA THR A 59 11.33 -20.54 -3.69
C THR A 59 10.86 -21.04 -2.32
N LYS A 60 11.82 -21.30 -1.42
CA LYS A 60 11.60 -21.65 -0.01
C LYS A 60 12.33 -20.63 0.87
N PRO A 61 11.71 -19.46 1.14
CA PRO A 61 12.36 -18.44 1.94
C PRO A 61 12.51 -18.90 3.40
N SER A 62 13.63 -18.53 4.00
CA SER A 62 13.86 -18.61 5.45
C SER A 62 13.50 -17.29 6.14
N PHE A 63 13.45 -17.28 7.47
CA PHE A 63 13.26 -16.03 8.22
C PHE A 63 14.35 -14.99 7.96
N ASP A 64 15.57 -15.43 7.64
CA ASP A 64 16.70 -14.53 7.40
C ASP A 64 16.62 -13.81 6.05
N ASN A 65 16.07 -14.47 5.02
CA ASN A 65 16.02 -13.92 3.65
C ASN A 65 14.63 -13.46 3.18
N ILE A 66 13.58 -13.70 3.98
CA ILE A 66 12.20 -13.40 3.62
C ILE A 66 11.96 -11.91 3.34
N HIS A 67 12.64 -11.02 4.06
CA HIS A 67 12.50 -9.59 3.85
C HIS A 67 13.03 -9.17 2.47
N GLY A 68 14.12 -9.78 1.99
CA GLY A 68 14.66 -9.55 0.65
C GLY A 68 13.68 -9.99 -0.44
N LEU A 69 13.01 -11.14 -0.26
CA LEU A 69 11.97 -11.59 -1.18
C LEU A 69 10.80 -10.59 -1.26
N VAL A 70 10.33 -10.09 -0.11
CA VAL A 70 9.25 -9.09 -0.07
C VAL A 70 9.67 -7.79 -0.73
N GLU A 71 10.88 -7.29 -0.44
CA GLU A 71 11.43 -6.08 -1.06
C GLU A 71 11.53 -6.25 -2.58
N SER A 72 12.01 -7.40 -3.06
CA SER A 72 12.14 -7.69 -4.50
C SER A 72 10.78 -7.74 -5.21
N ILE A 73 9.78 -8.39 -4.63
CA ILE A 73 8.42 -8.43 -5.18
C ILE A 73 7.81 -7.03 -5.21
N GLU A 74 7.96 -6.25 -4.13
CA GLU A 74 7.48 -4.87 -4.06
C GLU A 74 8.18 -3.98 -5.11
N TYR A 75 9.49 -4.13 -5.27
CA TYR A 75 10.30 -3.39 -6.24
C TYR A 75 9.90 -3.70 -7.68
N LEU A 76 9.90 -4.98 -8.06
CA LEU A 76 9.59 -5.42 -9.44
C LEU A 76 8.11 -5.27 -9.80
N GLY A 77 7.23 -5.35 -8.82
CA GLY A 77 5.79 -5.19 -9.01
C GLY A 77 5.36 -3.74 -8.90
N ARG A 78 5.09 -3.32 -7.67
CA ARG A 78 4.46 -2.03 -7.39
C ARG A 78 5.36 -0.84 -7.72
N GLN A 79 6.62 -0.86 -7.29
CA GLN A 79 7.48 0.32 -7.44
C GLN A 79 7.79 0.57 -8.92
N SER A 80 8.26 -0.43 -9.65
CA SER A 80 8.62 -0.26 -11.07
C SER A 80 7.40 -0.03 -11.97
N LYS A 81 6.30 -0.77 -11.75
CA LYS A 81 5.13 -0.73 -12.64
C LYS A 81 4.14 0.38 -12.31
N TYR A 82 4.03 0.78 -11.04
CA TYR A 82 3.07 1.80 -10.62
C TYR A 82 3.75 3.12 -10.31
N VAL A 83 4.72 3.15 -9.39
CA VAL A 83 5.33 4.42 -8.95
C VAL A 83 6.14 5.07 -10.06
N VAL A 84 6.99 4.31 -10.76
CA VAL A 84 7.81 4.85 -11.87
C VAL A 84 6.93 5.26 -13.04
N ASN A 85 5.94 4.46 -13.42
CA ASN A 85 5.05 4.82 -14.53
C ASN A 85 4.22 6.09 -14.27
N GLN A 86 3.96 6.44 -13.03
CA GLN A 86 3.30 7.72 -12.72
C GLN A 86 4.14 8.94 -13.11
N GLN A 87 5.46 8.78 -13.28
CA GLN A 87 6.34 9.87 -13.70
C GLN A 87 6.04 10.32 -15.13
N ASN A 88 5.42 9.50 -15.95
CA ASN A 88 4.95 9.89 -17.29
C ASN A 88 4.02 11.11 -17.28
N SER A 89 3.38 11.40 -16.15
CA SER A 89 2.58 12.62 -15.99
C SER A 89 3.43 13.89 -16.04
N TYR A 90 4.68 13.83 -15.59
CA TYR A 90 5.62 14.95 -15.71
C TYR A 90 6.05 15.15 -17.16
N ASP A 91 6.36 14.07 -17.88
CA ASP A 91 6.69 14.12 -19.30
C ASP A 91 5.53 14.74 -20.11
N TYR A 92 4.29 14.31 -19.83
CA TYR A 92 3.09 14.87 -20.45
C TYR A 92 2.93 16.37 -20.20
N MET A 93 3.32 16.86 -19.02
CA MET A 93 3.26 18.26 -18.65
C MET A 93 4.51 19.06 -19.07
N GLY A 94 5.48 18.43 -19.73
CA GLY A 94 6.72 19.07 -20.18
C GLY A 94 7.74 19.32 -19.07
N PHE A 95 7.63 18.62 -17.93
CA PHE A 95 8.58 18.72 -16.83
C PHE A 95 9.64 17.61 -16.90
N GLU A 96 10.86 17.96 -16.56
CA GLU A 96 11.89 16.96 -16.26
C GLU A 96 11.67 16.37 -14.86
N TRP A 97 12.01 15.09 -14.72
CA TRP A 97 11.94 14.40 -13.43
C TRP A 97 13.18 13.54 -13.20
N ARG A 98 13.47 13.26 -11.95
CA ARG A 98 14.55 12.39 -11.49
C ARG A 98 14.06 11.51 -10.35
N LEU A 99 14.60 10.31 -10.26
CA LEU A 99 14.34 9.37 -9.20
C LEU A 99 15.64 9.08 -8.41
N PRO A 100 16.08 9.98 -7.54
CA PRO A 100 17.36 9.82 -6.84
C PRO A 100 17.42 8.57 -5.97
N LEU A 101 16.28 8.10 -5.47
CA LEU A 101 16.20 6.86 -4.68
C LEU A 101 16.28 5.58 -5.53
N TRP A 102 16.38 5.71 -6.86
CA TRP A 102 16.56 4.63 -7.82
C TRP A 102 17.97 4.61 -8.42
N ASP A 103 18.84 5.45 -7.93
CA ASP A 103 20.26 5.41 -8.26
C ASP A 103 20.87 4.08 -7.78
N GLY A 104 21.74 3.47 -8.60
CA GLY A 104 22.32 2.16 -8.31
C GLY A 104 23.07 2.14 -6.98
N SER A 105 23.90 3.15 -6.72
CA SER A 105 24.67 3.26 -5.48
C SER A 105 23.77 3.39 -4.24
N PHE A 106 22.64 4.07 -4.37
CA PHE A 106 21.64 4.18 -3.31
C PHE A 106 20.93 2.84 -3.05
N MET A 107 20.61 2.12 -4.11
CA MET A 107 19.99 0.79 -4.01
C MET A 107 20.96 -0.21 -3.35
N ASP A 108 22.23 -0.25 -3.77
CA ASP A 108 23.26 -1.10 -3.20
C ASP A 108 23.48 -0.81 -1.72
N PHE A 109 23.49 0.48 -1.35
CA PHE A 109 23.54 0.87 0.06
C PHE A 109 22.37 0.30 0.84
N TRP A 110 21.13 0.47 0.35
CA TRP A 110 19.95 -0.02 1.05
C TRP A 110 19.89 -1.55 1.10
N GLU A 111 20.39 -2.24 0.10
CA GLU A 111 20.50 -3.70 0.11
C GLU A 111 21.39 -4.16 1.26
N SER A 112 22.52 -3.49 1.49
CA SER A 112 23.47 -3.79 2.57
C SER A 112 22.99 -3.42 3.98
N VAL A 113 21.95 -2.57 4.11
CA VAL A 113 21.46 -2.11 5.42
C VAL A 113 20.78 -3.25 6.18
N PRO A 114 21.19 -3.53 7.44
CA PRO A 114 20.57 -4.54 8.28
C PRO A 114 19.07 -4.29 8.50
N LEU A 115 18.29 -5.38 8.54
CA LEU A 115 16.82 -5.34 8.65
C LEU A 115 16.29 -4.47 9.79
N GLN A 116 16.94 -4.52 10.95
CA GLN A 116 16.57 -3.71 12.13
C GLN A 116 16.53 -2.21 11.87
N HIS A 117 17.34 -1.73 10.93
CA HIS A 117 17.38 -0.33 10.52
C HIS A 117 16.36 0.02 9.43
N LYS A 118 15.93 -0.98 8.65
CA LYS A 118 14.88 -0.84 7.63
C LYS A 118 13.47 -0.85 8.23
N ILE A 119 13.25 -1.64 9.29
CA ILE A 119 11.94 -1.75 9.97
C ILE A 119 11.45 -0.37 10.39
N ASN A 120 10.17 -0.07 10.09
CA ASN A 120 9.53 1.21 10.39
C ASN A 120 10.27 2.45 9.84
N GLN A 121 11.17 2.26 8.85
CA GLN A 121 12.01 3.33 8.30
C GLN A 121 12.93 3.99 9.35
N ASN A 122 13.41 3.22 10.31
CA ASN A 122 14.13 3.75 11.48
C ASN A 122 15.37 4.56 11.07
N LEU A 123 16.23 4.00 10.21
CA LEU A 123 17.44 4.70 9.73
C LEU A 123 17.07 5.97 8.96
N TYR A 124 16.12 5.87 8.03
CA TYR A 124 15.68 6.99 7.22
C TYR A 124 15.17 8.15 8.08
N LYS A 125 14.26 7.87 9.01
CA LYS A 125 13.72 8.87 9.93
C LYS A 125 14.81 9.49 10.82
N LYS A 126 15.75 8.68 11.28
CA LYS A 126 16.86 9.14 12.11
C LYS A 126 17.76 10.09 11.34
N ILE A 127 18.13 9.77 10.09
CA ILE A 127 18.94 10.61 9.23
C ILE A 127 18.24 11.96 8.96
N LEU A 128 16.97 11.93 8.58
CA LEU A 128 16.18 13.16 8.34
C LEU A 128 16.14 14.05 9.57
N LYS A 129 15.92 13.46 10.75
CA LYS A 129 15.86 14.22 12.01
C LYS A 129 17.20 14.82 12.40
N ILE A 130 18.30 14.07 12.27
CA ILE A 130 19.64 14.51 12.64
C ILE A 130 20.10 15.66 11.72
N ASN A 131 19.95 15.49 10.41
CA ASN A 131 20.44 16.48 9.45
C ASN A 131 19.48 17.68 9.31
N ASN A 132 18.20 17.47 9.56
CA ASN A 132 17.17 18.52 9.53
C ASN A 132 17.31 19.47 8.33
N TRP A 133 17.59 18.93 7.14
CA TRP A 133 17.81 19.73 5.93
C TRP A 133 16.65 20.71 5.68
N GLY A 134 16.98 21.97 5.46
CA GLY A 134 15.99 23.02 5.28
C GLY A 134 15.18 23.37 6.54
N GLY A 135 15.52 22.84 7.72
CA GLY A 135 14.84 23.12 8.98
C GLY A 135 13.45 22.48 9.12
N VAL A 136 13.03 21.62 8.18
CA VAL A 136 11.65 21.10 8.09
C VAL A 136 11.42 19.85 8.92
N TRP A 137 12.41 18.96 9.04
CA TRP A 137 12.22 17.60 9.55
C TRP A 137 12.01 17.50 11.06
N ASN A 138 12.37 18.54 11.81
CA ASN A 138 12.06 18.61 13.24
C ASN A 138 10.60 19.04 13.51
N ASN A 139 10.00 19.77 12.58
CA ASN A 139 8.66 20.33 12.75
C ASN A 139 7.57 19.47 12.10
N PHE A 140 7.94 18.70 11.08
CA PHE A 140 6.98 17.87 10.32
C PHE A 140 7.35 16.39 10.44
N PRO A 141 6.54 15.59 11.13
CA PRO A 141 6.80 14.17 11.24
C PRO A 141 6.65 13.46 9.89
N VAL A 142 7.56 12.54 9.59
CA VAL A 142 7.46 11.66 8.44
C VAL A 142 6.21 10.78 8.58
N ASN A 143 5.43 10.64 7.52
CA ASN A 143 4.18 9.88 7.50
C ASN A 143 3.12 10.44 8.46
N HIS A 144 2.90 11.72 8.41
CA HIS A 144 1.85 12.37 9.19
C HIS A 144 0.46 11.87 8.75
N TYR A 145 -0.27 11.33 9.72
CA TYR A 145 -1.62 10.81 9.53
C TYR A 145 -2.62 11.77 10.19
N LYS A 146 -3.25 12.62 9.41
CA LYS A 146 -4.15 13.64 9.91
C LYS A 146 -5.51 13.55 9.23
N ILE A 147 -6.56 13.55 10.03
CA ILE A 147 -7.93 13.64 9.56
C ILE A 147 -8.39 15.08 9.61
N ARG A 148 -9.01 15.52 8.57
CA ARG A 148 -9.63 16.86 8.48
C ARG A 148 -11.10 16.75 8.11
N PRO A 149 -11.95 17.64 8.61
CA PRO A 149 -11.67 18.74 9.55
C PRO A 149 -11.45 18.28 11.00
N LEU A 150 -11.00 19.18 11.88
CA LEU A 150 -10.59 18.85 13.26
C LEU A 150 -11.68 18.16 14.10
N HIS A 151 -12.95 18.51 13.91
CA HIS A 151 -14.05 17.87 14.63
C HIS A 151 -14.17 16.36 14.30
N LEU A 152 -13.85 15.97 13.07
CA LEU A 152 -13.82 14.56 12.71
C LEU A 152 -12.60 13.84 13.31
N GLN A 153 -11.50 14.54 13.50
CA GLN A 153 -10.34 13.99 14.23
C GLN A 153 -10.69 13.75 15.71
N LEU A 154 -11.43 14.65 16.32
CA LEU A 154 -11.92 14.47 17.71
C LEU A 154 -12.91 13.31 17.79
N LEU A 155 -13.87 13.24 16.87
CA LEU A 155 -14.82 12.12 16.78
C LEU A 155 -14.10 10.78 16.59
N ARG A 156 -13.10 10.73 15.72
CA ARG A 156 -12.27 9.52 15.53
C ARG A 156 -11.57 9.10 16.82
N ASN A 157 -10.97 10.05 17.54
CA ASN A 157 -10.28 9.74 18.78
C ASN A 157 -11.27 9.23 19.86
N PHE A 158 -12.42 9.82 19.91
CA PHE A 158 -13.50 9.41 20.81
C PHE A 158 -14.00 7.99 20.47
N THR A 159 -14.38 7.74 19.22
CA THR A 159 -14.82 6.41 18.78
C THR A 159 -13.76 5.35 19.00
N LYS A 160 -12.48 5.67 18.80
CA LYS A 160 -11.37 4.75 19.03
C LYS A 160 -11.38 4.19 20.47
N VAL A 161 -11.69 5.01 21.47
CA VAL A 161 -11.74 4.58 22.87
C VAL A 161 -12.77 3.47 23.07
N PHE A 162 -13.92 3.53 22.40
CA PHE A 162 -14.96 2.50 22.48
C PHE A 162 -14.59 1.21 21.76
N PHE A 163 -13.81 1.29 20.68
CA PHE A 163 -13.48 0.12 19.84
C PHE A 163 -12.18 -0.58 20.24
N ILE A 164 -11.28 0.08 20.96
CA ILE A 164 -10.02 -0.53 21.44
C ILE A 164 -10.27 -1.83 22.25
N PRO A 165 -11.25 -1.88 23.18
CA PRO A 165 -11.52 -3.10 23.95
C PRO A 165 -11.98 -4.29 23.09
N LEU A 166 -12.56 -4.02 21.90
CA LEU A 166 -13.01 -5.05 20.95
C LEU A 166 -11.89 -5.61 20.08
N GLY A 167 -10.69 -5.06 20.19
CA GLY A 167 -9.51 -5.49 19.46
C GLY A 167 -9.08 -4.55 18.36
N LYS A 168 -7.77 -4.59 18.08
CA LYS A 168 -7.11 -3.71 17.11
C LYS A 168 -7.63 -3.87 15.68
N GLU A 169 -7.94 -5.09 15.27
CA GLU A 169 -8.44 -5.38 13.93
C GLU A 169 -9.83 -4.81 13.70
N TYR A 170 -10.68 -4.91 14.72
CA TYR A 170 -12.03 -4.35 14.68
C TYR A 170 -11.99 -2.83 14.55
N TRP A 171 -11.13 -2.17 15.35
CA TRP A 171 -10.91 -0.73 15.20
C TRP A 171 -10.42 -0.34 13.82
N HIS A 172 -9.45 -1.05 13.26
CA HIS A 172 -8.94 -0.76 11.91
C HIS A 172 -10.00 -0.91 10.82
N SER A 173 -10.90 -1.87 10.96
CA SER A 173 -12.03 -2.02 10.03
C SER A 173 -12.97 -0.82 10.09
N VAL A 174 -13.34 -0.37 11.29
CA VAL A 174 -14.18 0.82 11.50
C VAL A 174 -13.49 2.08 10.97
N GLU A 175 -12.24 2.28 11.32
CA GLU A 175 -11.44 3.41 10.88
C GLU A 175 -11.35 3.48 9.36
N LYS A 176 -11.10 2.35 8.71
CA LYS A 176 -11.00 2.25 7.25
C LYS A 176 -12.31 2.62 6.56
N ASN A 177 -13.43 2.18 7.09
CA ASN A 177 -14.73 2.39 6.46
C ASN A 177 -15.28 3.81 6.68
N ILE A 178 -14.98 4.45 7.81
CA ILE A 178 -15.57 5.74 8.18
C ILE A 178 -14.59 6.89 7.97
N PHE A 179 -13.37 6.77 8.48
CA PHE A 179 -12.44 7.91 8.60
C PHE A 179 -11.42 8.02 7.47
N THR A 180 -11.13 6.95 6.72
CA THR A 180 -10.12 6.98 5.66
C THR A 180 -10.43 7.97 4.54
N TYR A 181 -11.71 8.22 4.27
CA TYR A 181 -12.13 9.25 3.32
C TYR A 181 -11.59 10.64 3.67
N TRP A 182 -11.53 10.95 4.96
CA TRP A 182 -11.18 12.26 5.51
C TRP A 182 -9.68 12.43 5.79
N LEU A 183 -8.88 11.47 5.35
CA LEU A 183 -7.43 11.59 5.43
C LEU A 183 -6.91 12.69 4.50
N ASP A 184 -6.09 13.56 5.04
CA ASP A 184 -5.48 14.68 4.31
C ASP A 184 -4.79 14.26 3.00
N VAL A 185 -4.20 13.07 3.00
CA VAL A 185 -3.45 12.51 1.86
C VAL A 185 -4.29 11.67 0.90
N SER A 186 -5.56 11.43 1.18
CA SER A 186 -6.35 10.50 0.38
C SER A 186 -6.97 11.11 -0.87
N CYS A 187 -7.13 12.44 -0.92
CA CYS A 187 -7.76 13.19 -2.01
C CYS A 187 -9.17 12.71 -2.42
N ASN A 188 -9.83 11.89 -1.62
CA ASN A 188 -11.14 11.33 -1.95
C ASN A 188 -12.19 12.45 -2.17
N SER A 189 -12.15 13.48 -1.33
CA SER A 189 -13.06 14.64 -1.40
C SER A 189 -12.97 15.41 -2.72
N ALA A 190 -11.82 15.39 -3.38
CA ALA A 190 -11.65 16.00 -4.70
C ALA A 190 -12.22 15.13 -5.86
N ILE A 191 -12.51 13.87 -5.60
CA ILE A 191 -12.90 12.89 -6.62
C ILE A 191 -14.38 12.57 -6.57
N VAL A 192 -14.92 12.26 -5.38
CA VAL A 192 -16.31 11.87 -5.15
C VAL A 192 -16.84 12.44 -3.85
N PRO A 193 -18.15 12.75 -3.76
CA PRO A 193 -18.81 13.11 -2.51
C PRO A 193 -18.79 11.95 -1.49
N TYR A 194 -18.80 12.27 -0.20
CA TYR A 194 -18.82 11.24 0.85
C TYR A 194 -20.11 10.38 0.82
N SER A 195 -21.24 10.96 0.44
CA SER A 195 -22.48 10.22 0.23
C SER A 195 -22.32 9.07 -0.75
N ASP A 196 -21.60 9.29 -1.85
CA ASP A 196 -21.38 8.27 -2.88
C ASP A 196 -20.47 7.16 -2.35
N VAL A 197 -19.48 7.53 -1.52
CA VAL A 197 -18.61 6.56 -0.85
C VAL A 197 -19.40 5.67 0.11
N LEU A 198 -20.28 6.25 0.92
CA LEU A 198 -21.11 5.51 1.87
C LEU A 198 -22.09 4.53 1.19
N LEU A 199 -22.59 4.90 0.01
CA LEU A 199 -23.55 4.11 -0.75
C LEU A 199 -22.90 3.10 -1.70
N ASP A 200 -21.57 3.10 -1.81
CA ASP A 200 -20.87 2.18 -2.69
C ASP A 200 -20.40 0.92 -1.99
N PHE A 201 -21.13 -0.16 -2.18
CA PHE A 201 -20.87 -1.47 -1.59
C PHE A 201 -19.96 -2.38 -2.45
N ARG A 202 -19.28 -1.84 -3.47
CA ARG A 202 -18.37 -2.62 -4.33
C ARG A 202 -17.05 -2.98 -3.65
N GLY A 203 -16.80 -2.48 -2.44
CA GLY A 203 -15.61 -2.79 -1.65
C GLY A 203 -14.33 -2.12 -2.19
N GLN A 204 -14.44 -0.88 -2.64
CA GLN A 204 -13.27 -0.09 -3.05
C GLN A 204 -12.35 0.15 -1.85
N ARG A 205 -11.05 0.29 -2.15
CA ARG A 205 -10.03 0.40 -1.14
C ARG A 205 -9.61 1.84 -0.84
N ASN A 206 -9.44 2.66 -1.88
CA ASN A 206 -8.92 4.01 -1.79
C ASN A 206 -9.34 4.86 -3.02
N TYR A 207 -8.85 6.10 -3.07
CA TYR A 207 -9.20 7.06 -4.13
C TYR A 207 -8.85 6.58 -5.56
N VAL A 208 -7.86 5.71 -5.73
CA VAL A 208 -7.50 5.16 -7.05
C VAL A 208 -8.66 4.36 -7.65
N SER A 209 -9.46 3.70 -6.81
CA SER A 209 -10.68 3.01 -7.23
C SER A 209 -11.68 3.97 -7.90
N TRP A 210 -11.86 5.14 -7.32
CA TRP A 210 -12.76 6.16 -7.82
C TRP A 210 -12.24 6.82 -9.10
N LEU A 211 -10.92 7.05 -9.19
CA LEU A 211 -10.29 7.55 -10.42
C LEU A 211 -10.45 6.57 -11.58
N ALA A 212 -10.20 5.28 -11.31
CA ALA A 212 -10.39 4.24 -12.32
C ALA A 212 -11.84 4.18 -12.82
N ASP A 213 -12.81 4.27 -11.91
CA ASP A 213 -14.23 4.25 -12.27
C ASP A 213 -14.62 5.49 -13.10
N LYS A 214 -14.17 6.68 -12.68
CA LYS A 214 -14.38 7.91 -13.46
C LYS A 214 -13.78 7.81 -14.86
N TYR A 215 -12.57 7.28 -14.98
CA TYR A 215 -11.92 7.08 -16.27
C TYR A 215 -12.76 6.14 -17.17
N LEU A 216 -13.18 4.99 -16.65
CA LEU A 216 -13.97 4.03 -17.40
C LEU A 216 -15.31 4.63 -17.86
N ILE A 217 -15.98 5.37 -17.00
CA ILE A 217 -17.24 6.04 -17.33
C ILE A 217 -17.03 7.11 -18.42
N SER A 218 -16.02 7.95 -18.26
CA SER A 218 -15.72 9.01 -19.25
C SER A 218 -15.37 8.49 -20.64
N HIS A 219 -14.78 7.30 -20.70
CA HIS A 219 -14.45 6.63 -21.95
C HIS A 219 -15.53 5.64 -22.43
N LYS A 220 -16.72 5.65 -21.82
CA LYS A 220 -17.86 4.77 -22.18
C LYS A 220 -17.54 3.27 -22.05
N LEU A 221 -16.56 2.92 -21.23
CA LEU A 221 -16.17 1.53 -20.97
C LEU A 221 -17.00 0.86 -19.86
N GLY A 222 -17.97 1.60 -19.31
CA GLY A 222 -18.84 1.13 -18.26
C GLY A 222 -18.27 1.37 -16.84
N LYS A 223 -19.00 0.90 -15.85
CA LYS A 223 -18.65 1.01 -14.43
C LYS A 223 -18.18 -0.34 -13.92
N ILE A 224 -17.13 -0.37 -13.10
CA ILE A 224 -16.70 -1.62 -12.43
C ILE A 224 -17.84 -2.16 -11.57
N ASN A 225 -18.27 -3.38 -11.82
CA ASN A 225 -19.32 -4.05 -11.08
C ASN A 225 -19.07 -5.57 -10.95
N ASN A 226 -19.82 -6.19 -10.04
CA ASN A 226 -19.68 -7.63 -9.77
C ASN A 226 -20.07 -8.54 -10.95
N LYS A 227 -20.84 -8.04 -11.93
CA LYS A 227 -21.34 -8.87 -13.02
C LYS A 227 -20.28 -9.14 -14.10
N LEU A 228 -19.34 -8.20 -14.27
CA LEU A 228 -18.29 -8.31 -15.29
C LEU A 228 -17.24 -9.40 -14.97
N TRP A 229 -17.12 -9.81 -13.71
CA TRP A 229 -16.02 -10.65 -13.23
C TRP A 229 -16.48 -12.01 -12.67
N LYS A 230 -17.77 -12.30 -12.78
CA LYS A 230 -18.33 -13.61 -12.39
C LYS A 230 -18.34 -14.65 -13.52
N LYS A 231 -17.79 -14.29 -14.69
CA LYS A 231 -17.70 -15.22 -15.83
C LYS A 231 -16.34 -15.88 -15.92
#